data_bd0f05385ab469a05c770d4301b5f952
#
_entry.id   bd0f05385ab469a05c770d4301b5f952
#
_cell.length_a   1.000
_cell.length_b   1.000
_cell.length_c   1.000
_cell.angle_alpha   90.00
_cell.angle_beta   90.00
_cell.angle_gamma   90.00
#
_symmetry.space_group_name_H-M   'P 1'
#
loop_
_entity.id
_entity.type
_entity.pdbx_description
1 polymer ?
#
loop_
_entity_poly.entity_id
_entity_poly.type
_entity_poly.pdbx_seq_one_letter_code
_entity_poly.pdbx_strand_id
1 'polypeptide(L)'
;VFYSKAIGHEEILSLNENEFRLPRKYLAGPFSFEFKIWNRDTDELKALANETGNIVKNVKTDLDELCGISIYRDNIRVLPYGNKNNDWVRLDMRRVNNPTLRLSNNQIVGYIAIGIDSNPLLKDQSNREGIVESQAFEDIKDYIKLILNEVEQRRYAERPREYQKKSTKSLFDAFSLVSISATIQKTNP
;
A
#
# COMPACT_ATOMS: atom_id res chain seq x y z
N VAL A 1 -15.23 4.74 2.60
CA VAL A 1 -15.11 6.18 2.30
C VAL A 1 -13.68 6.45 1.88
N PHE A 2 -13.51 7.11 0.77
CA PHE A 2 -12.22 7.58 0.26
C PHE A 2 -12.18 9.11 0.36
N TYR A 3 -11.11 9.64 0.92
CA TYR A 3 -10.84 11.07 0.95
C TYR A 3 -9.48 11.34 0.33
N SER A 4 -9.43 12.27 -0.63
CA SER A 4 -8.19 12.77 -1.19
C SER A 4 -8.09 14.28 -0.96
N LYS A 5 -6.94 14.75 -0.47
CA LYS A 5 -6.68 16.20 -0.31
C LYS A 5 -6.75 16.94 -1.66
N ALA A 6 -6.42 16.27 -2.75
CA ALA A 6 -6.51 16.84 -4.10
C ALA A 6 -7.96 17.06 -4.57
N ILE A 7 -8.87 16.18 -4.15
CA ILE A 7 -10.30 16.28 -4.48
C ILE A 7 -11.02 17.22 -3.49
N GLY A 8 -10.54 17.31 -2.25
CA GLY A 8 -11.07 18.20 -1.22
C GLY A 8 -12.41 17.78 -0.61
N HIS A 9 -12.91 16.59 -0.92
CA HIS A 9 -14.13 16.03 -0.34
C HIS A 9 -14.04 14.51 -0.17
N GLU A 10 -14.93 13.96 0.64
CA GLU A 10 -15.08 12.51 0.82
C GLU A 10 -15.87 11.90 -0.35
N GLU A 11 -15.37 10.81 -0.88
CA GLU A 11 -16.07 10.01 -1.89
C GLU A 11 -16.34 8.61 -1.32
N ILE A 12 -17.58 8.15 -1.43
CA ILE A 12 -17.93 6.77 -1.13
C ILE A 12 -17.62 5.94 -2.37
N LEU A 13 -16.58 5.10 -2.26
CA LEU A 13 -16.28 4.13 -3.30
C LEU A 13 -17.26 2.97 -3.19
N SER A 14 -18.20 2.91 -4.11
CA SER A 14 -18.99 1.71 -4.36
C SER A 14 -18.12 0.75 -5.16
N LEU A 15 -17.50 -0.20 -4.48
CA LEU A 15 -16.75 -1.25 -5.14
C LEU A 15 -17.75 -2.26 -5.69
N ASN A 16 -17.70 -2.48 -7.00
CA ASN A 16 -18.56 -3.47 -7.63
C ASN A 16 -18.17 -4.86 -7.09
N GLU A 17 -19.13 -5.60 -6.56
CA GLU A 17 -18.91 -6.94 -5.98
C GLU A 17 -18.19 -7.89 -6.94
N ASN A 18 -18.37 -7.72 -8.25
CA ASN A 18 -17.70 -8.52 -9.27
C ASN A 18 -16.21 -8.18 -9.46
N GLU A 19 -15.82 -6.94 -9.20
CA GLU A 19 -14.43 -6.48 -9.33
C GLU A 19 -13.60 -6.75 -8.06
N PHE A 20 -14.27 -6.84 -6.92
CA PHE A 20 -13.67 -7.09 -5.60
C PHE A 20 -13.82 -8.54 -5.14
N ARG A 21 -13.96 -9.47 -6.07
CA ARG A 21 -14.09 -10.88 -5.75
C ARG A 21 -12.76 -11.60 -5.84
N LEU A 22 -12.38 -12.29 -4.76
CA LEU A 22 -11.29 -13.25 -4.84
C LEU A 22 -11.68 -14.41 -5.76
N PRO A 23 -10.72 -14.99 -6.49
CA PRO A 23 -10.98 -16.13 -7.38
C PRO A 23 -11.36 -17.42 -6.62
N ARG A 24 -11.44 -17.36 -5.29
CA ARG A 24 -11.76 -18.45 -4.39
C ARG A 24 -12.74 -18.01 -3.30
N LYS A 25 -13.29 -18.97 -2.58
CA LYS A 25 -14.15 -18.69 -1.42
C LYS A 25 -13.34 -17.95 -0.34
N TYR A 26 -13.87 -16.81 0.09
CA TYR A 26 -13.31 -16.02 1.17
C TYR A 26 -13.59 -16.67 2.54
N LEU A 27 -12.55 -16.86 3.34
CA LEU A 27 -12.62 -17.59 4.61
C LEU A 27 -12.32 -16.72 5.84
N ALA A 28 -11.77 -15.53 5.67
CA ALA A 28 -11.31 -14.75 6.82
C ALA A 28 -12.45 -14.15 7.67
N GLY A 29 -13.67 -14.02 7.11
CA GLY A 29 -14.76 -13.30 7.78
C GLY A 29 -14.65 -11.77 7.64
N PRO A 30 -15.59 -11.02 8.20
CA PRO A 30 -15.63 -9.56 8.06
C PRO A 30 -14.48 -8.90 8.83
N PHE A 31 -13.97 -7.79 8.30
CA PHE A 31 -13.02 -6.93 8.99
C PHE A 31 -13.26 -5.47 8.62
N SER A 32 -12.89 -4.56 9.51
CA SER A 32 -12.85 -3.13 9.23
C SER A 32 -11.41 -2.66 9.07
N PHE A 33 -11.21 -1.54 8.37
CA PHE A 33 -9.89 -0.98 8.15
C PHE A 33 -9.93 0.54 8.04
N GLU A 34 -8.80 1.15 8.35
CA GLU A 34 -8.52 2.55 8.06
C GLU A 34 -7.07 2.67 7.59
N PHE A 35 -6.85 3.32 6.45
CA PHE A 35 -5.52 3.59 5.91
C PHE A 35 -5.35 5.07 5.64
N LYS A 36 -4.28 5.64 6.18
CA LYS A 36 -3.78 6.98 5.87
C LYS A 36 -2.53 6.85 5.02
N ILE A 37 -2.49 7.58 3.92
CA ILE A 37 -1.48 7.43 2.89
C ILE A 37 -0.86 8.80 2.61
N TRP A 38 0.46 8.87 2.63
CA TRP A 38 1.22 10.09 2.36
C TRP A 38 2.13 9.92 1.16
N ASN A 39 2.27 10.99 0.39
CA ASN A 39 3.41 11.15 -0.48
C ASN A 39 4.64 11.52 0.37
N ARG A 40 5.79 11.01 -0.02
CA ARG A 40 7.05 11.25 0.70
C ARG A 40 8.01 12.10 -0.11
N ASP A 41 7.49 12.85 -1.07
CA ASP A 41 8.28 13.87 -1.77
C ASP A 41 8.57 15.09 -0.86
N THR A 42 9.55 15.85 -1.26
CA THR A 42 10.08 16.96 -0.43
C THR A 42 9.02 18.02 -0.16
N ASP A 43 8.13 18.27 -1.11
CA ASP A 43 7.16 19.37 -0.99
C ASP A 43 6.00 18.98 -0.09
N GLU A 44 5.52 17.75 -0.17
CA GLU A 44 4.52 17.20 0.74
C GLU A 44 5.04 17.11 2.19
N LEU A 45 6.29 16.68 2.38
CA LEU A 45 6.90 16.64 3.71
C LEU A 45 7.08 18.03 4.30
N LYS A 46 7.41 19.05 3.50
CA LYS A 46 7.46 20.46 3.94
C LYS A 46 6.07 20.98 4.31
N ALA A 47 5.05 20.67 3.49
CA ALA A 47 3.69 21.09 3.78
C ALA A 47 3.21 20.49 5.11
N LEU A 48 3.44 19.19 5.32
CA LEU A 48 3.08 18.51 6.57
C LEU A 48 3.85 19.06 7.78
N ALA A 49 5.14 19.37 7.61
CA ALA A 49 5.94 19.98 8.65
C ALA A 49 5.41 21.37 9.06
N ASN A 50 5.01 22.20 8.10
CA ASN A 50 4.39 23.50 8.35
C ASN A 50 3.02 23.37 9.05
N GLU A 51 2.18 22.44 8.61
CA GLU A 51 0.86 22.18 9.21
C GLU A 51 0.97 21.72 10.67
N THR A 52 2.00 20.94 10.99
CA THR A 52 2.22 20.40 12.34
C THR A 52 3.11 21.26 13.23
N GLY A 53 3.61 22.38 12.72
CA GLY A 53 4.58 23.22 13.44
C GLY A 53 5.90 22.53 13.74
N ASN A 54 6.28 21.54 12.90
CA ASN A 54 7.44 20.69 13.10
C ASN A 54 8.50 20.90 12.01
N ILE A 55 9.65 20.27 12.12
CA ILE A 55 10.66 20.25 11.07
C ILE A 55 10.58 19.00 10.22
N VAL A 56 10.92 19.11 8.93
CA VAL A 56 10.83 18.01 7.96
C VAL A 56 11.52 16.72 8.43
N LYS A 57 12.67 16.87 9.11
CA LYS A 57 13.41 15.72 9.64
C LYS A 57 12.59 14.93 10.66
N ASN A 58 11.93 15.61 11.60
CA ASN A 58 11.12 14.96 12.63
C ASN A 58 9.90 14.30 12.00
N VAL A 59 9.18 15.01 11.11
CA VAL A 59 8.04 14.46 10.37
C VAL A 59 8.42 13.18 9.64
N LYS A 60 9.58 13.18 8.97
CA LYS A 60 10.06 11.96 8.28
C LYS A 60 10.34 10.83 9.26
N THR A 61 10.96 11.12 10.39
CA THR A 61 11.25 10.12 11.43
C THR A 61 9.96 9.54 12.01
N ASP A 62 8.99 10.39 12.36
CA ASP A 62 7.70 9.98 12.90
C ASP A 62 6.94 9.09 11.91
N LEU A 63 6.92 9.47 10.62
CA LEU A 63 6.31 8.65 9.56
C LEU A 63 7.05 7.31 9.36
N ASP A 64 8.37 7.26 9.55
CA ASP A 64 9.16 6.03 9.47
C ASP A 64 8.89 5.09 10.65
N GLU A 65 8.58 5.64 11.82
CA GLU A 65 8.29 4.85 13.02
C GLU A 65 6.84 4.36 13.08
N LEU A 66 5.90 5.15 12.58
CA LEU A 66 4.48 4.86 12.60
C LEU A 66 4.00 4.04 11.39
N CYS A 67 4.85 3.89 10.36
CA CYS A 67 4.45 3.25 9.11
C CYS A 67 4.10 1.77 9.27
N GLY A 68 3.24 1.31 8.37
CA GLY A 68 2.79 -0.08 8.29
C GLY A 68 1.31 -0.25 8.62
N ILE A 69 0.84 -1.46 8.47
CA ILE A 69 -0.55 -1.83 8.73
C ILE A 69 -0.59 -2.70 9.99
N SER A 70 -1.21 -2.18 11.04
CA SER A 70 -1.43 -2.88 12.30
C SER A 70 -2.63 -3.80 12.22
N ILE A 71 -2.63 -4.86 13.02
CA ILE A 71 -3.81 -5.72 13.23
C ILE A 71 -4.27 -5.54 14.66
N TYR A 72 -5.57 -5.29 14.82
CA TYR A 72 -6.24 -5.28 16.11
C TYR A 72 -7.26 -6.41 16.16
N ARG A 73 -7.24 -7.17 17.24
CA ARG A 73 -8.24 -8.19 17.54
C ARG A 73 -8.97 -7.80 18.81
N ASP A 74 -10.29 -7.59 18.71
CA ASP A 74 -11.13 -7.13 19.83
C ASP A 74 -10.49 -5.94 20.56
N ASN A 75 -10.00 -4.95 19.78
CA ASN A 75 -9.31 -3.73 20.21
C ASN A 75 -7.91 -3.95 20.84
N ILE A 76 -7.37 -5.15 20.82
CA ILE A 76 -6.01 -5.44 21.28
C ILE A 76 -5.09 -5.58 20.05
N ARG A 77 -3.98 -4.81 20.04
CA ARG A 77 -3.00 -4.90 18.95
C ARG A 77 -2.29 -6.24 18.95
N VAL A 78 -2.27 -6.88 17.80
CA VAL A 78 -1.54 -8.14 17.57
C VAL A 78 -0.15 -7.81 17.03
N LEU A 79 0.88 -8.13 17.82
CA LEU A 79 2.26 -7.96 17.38
C LEU A 79 2.67 -9.14 16.48
N PRO A 80 3.64 -8.96 15.54
CA PRO A 80 4.43 -7.74 15.29
C PRO A 80 3.84 -6.82 14.20
N TYR A 81 2.57 -6.99 13.81
CA TYR A 81 1.96 -6.24 12.71
C TYR A 81 1.94 -4.73 12.96
N GLY A 82 2.29 -3.97 11.92
CA GLY A 82 2.40 -2.51 11.99
C GLY A 82 3.67 -2.01 12.67
N ASN A 83 4.64 -2.87 12.95
CA ASN A 83 5.98 -2.44 13.32
C ASN A 83 6.75 -2.00 12.07
N LYS A 84 7.65 -1.04 12.22
CA LYS A 84 8.44 -0.39 11.15
C LYS A 84 9.03 -1.37 10.10
N ASN A 85 9.50 -2.51 10.54
CA ASN A 85 10.19 -3.49 9.68
C ASN A 85 9.29 -4.69 9.34
N ASN A 86 7.99 -4.62 9.62
CA ASN A 86 7.06 -5.70 9.36
C ASN A 86 6.13 -5.36 8.18
N ASP A 87 6.60 -5.65 6.97
CA ASP A 87 5.79 -5.55 5.74
C ASP A 87 5.08 -6.89 5.44
N TRP A 88 4.16 -7.28 6.31
CA TRP A 88 3.45 -8.55 6.22
C TRP A 88 2.52 -8.67 5.00
N VAL A 89 2.12 -7.55 4.40
CA VAL A 89 1.33 -7.50 3.15
C VAL A 89 2.23 -7.56 1.90
N ARG A 90 3.56 -7.40 2.08
CA ARG A 90 4.57 -7.34 1.01
C ARG A 90 4.38 -6.17 0.04
N LEU A 91 4.11 -4.99 0.58
CA LEU A 91 3.89 -3.77 -0.19
C LEU A 91 5.16 -3.31 -0.91
N ASP A 92 6.30 -3.39 -0.24
CA ASP A 92 7.59 -2.99 -0.81
C ASP A 92 7.98 -3.87 -2.00
N MET A 93 7.72 -5.18 -1.92
CA MET A 93 7.94 -6.09 -3.05
C MET A 93 7.03 -5.74 -4.25
N ARG A 94 5.75 -5.39 -4.01
CA ARG A 94 4.84 -4.93 -5.06
C ARG A 94 5.34 -3.65 -5.73
N ARG A 95 5.93 -2.74 -4.95
CA ARG A 95 6.49 -1.49 -5.44
C ARG A 95 7.72 -1.69 -6.30
N VAL A 96 8.59 -2.63 -5.99
CA VAL A 96 9.76 -2.96 -6.85
C VAL A 96 9.32 -3.27 -8.28
N ASN A 97 8.21 -4.00 -8.45
CA ASN A 97 7.69 -4.36 -9.77
C ASN A 97 7.00 -3.20 -10.51
N ASN A 98 6.46 -2.21 -9.80
CA ASN A 98 5.83 -1.02 -10.40
C ASN A 98 5.95 0.20 -9.46
N PRO A 99 7.11 0.86 -9.43
CA PRO A 99 7.41 1.93 -8.47
C PRO A 99 6.58 3.20 -8.67
N THR A 100 6.04 3.40 -9.86
CA THR A 100 5.23 4.59 -10.20
C THR A 100 3.82 4.51 -9.67
N LEU A 101 3.25 3.32 -9.66
CA LEU A 101 1.86 3.09 -9.27
C LEU A 101 1.75 2.64 -7.81
N ARG A 102 2.60 1.70 -7.40
CA ARG A 102 2.45 0.99 -6.13
C ARG A 102 2.95 1.79 -4.93
N LEU A 103 2.24 1.63 -3.83
CA LEU A 103 2.63 2.17 -2.53
C LEU A 103 3.68 1.27 -1.86
N SER A 104 4.57 1.89 -1.10
CA SER A 104 5.49 1.20 -0.23
C SER A 104 4.94 1.19 1.21
N ASN A 105 5.41 0.23 2.02
CA ASN A 105 4.98 0.09 3.40
C ASN A 105 5.19 1.38 4.22
N ASN A 106 6.25 2.12 3.94
CA ASN A 106 6.55 3.38 4.63
C ASN A 106 5.67 4.58 4.23
N GLN A 107 4.76 4.41 3.27
CA GLN A 107 3.81 5.44 2.83
C GLN A 107 2.43 5.26 3.45
N ILE A 108 2.21 4.19 4.20
CA ILE A 108 0.91 3.83 4.77
C ILE A 108 1.04 3.77 6.29
N VAL A 109 0.11 4.40 6.98
CA VAL A 109 -0.15 4.18 8.40
C VAL A 109 -1.60 3.74 8.51
N GLY A 110 -1.83 2.55 9.07
CA GLY A 110 -3.19 2.08 9.13
C GLY A 110 -3.38 0.87 10.02
N TYR A 111 -4.60 0.43 10.06
CA TYR A 111 -4.96 -0.78 10.79
C TYR A 111 -6.09 -1.55 10.12
N ILE A 112 -6.16 -2.81 10.45
CA ILE A 112 -7.35 -3.64 10.30
C ILE A 112 -7.84 -4.09 11.67
N ALA A 113 -9.15 -4.22 11.83
CA ALA A 113 -9.77 -4.74 13.06
C ALA A 113 -10.57 -6.00 12.74
N ILE A 114 -10.29 -7.05 13.49
CA ILE A 114 -10.91 -8.38 13.43
C ILE A 114 -11.42 -8.76 14.82
N GLY A 115 -12.28 -9.76 14.90
CA GLY A 115 -12.80 -10.27 16.16
C GLY A 115 -12.62 -11.78 16.27
N ILE A 116 -12.55 -12.29 17.50
CA ILE A 116 -12.46 -13.73 17.78
C ILE A 116 -13.69 -14.45 17.21
N ASP A 117 -14.88 -13.96 17.51
CA ASP A 117 -16.14 -14.59 17.10
C ASP A 117 -16.44 -14.40 15.62
N SER A 118 -16.12 -13.22 15.06
CA SER A 118 -16.38 -12.92 13.64
C SER A 118 -15.36 -13.55 12.69
N ASN A 119 -14.16 -13.87 13.17
CA ASN A 119 -13.05 -14.39 12.39
C ASN A 119 -12.46 -15.70 13.00
N PRO A 120 -13.26 -16.75 13.19
CA PRO A 120 -12.84 -17.95 13.95
C PRO A 120 -11.72 -18.77 13.27
N LEU A 121 -11.50 -18.56 11.96
CA LEU A 121 -10.42 -19.22 11.21
C LEU A 121 -9.08 -18.47 11.28
N LEU A 122 -9.08 -17.25 11.79
CA LEU A 122 -7.85 -16.50 12.07
C LEU A 122 -7.41 -16.84 13.50
N LYS A 123 -6.46 -17.74 13.63
CA LYS A 123 -5.95 -18.19 14.93
C LYS A 123 -4.66 -17.48 15.29
N ASP A 124 -4.49 -17.11 16.55
CA ASP A 124 -3.23 -16.60 17.07
C ASP A 124 -2.21 -17.73 17.17
N GLN A 125 -0.94 -17.39 16.96
CA GLN A 125 0.15 -18.32 17.20
C GLN A 125 0.27 -18.63 18.71
N SER A 126 0.74 -19.81 19.05
CA SER A 126 0.86 -20.26 20.45
C SER A 126 1.78 -19.39 21.30
N ASN A 127 2.78 -18.77 20.67
CA ASN A 127 3.67 -17.80 21.32
C ASN A 127 3.09 -16.39 21.40
N ARG A 128 1.84 -16.17 20.90
CA ARG A 128 1.15 -14.87 20.82
C ARG A 128 1.87 -13.81 19.97
N GLU A 129 2.79 -14.22 19.11
CA GLU A 129 3.54 -13.36 18.20
C GLU A 129 3.00 -13.48 16.77
N GLY A 130 1.74 -13.09 16.58
CA GLY A 130 1.13 -13.04 15.26
C GLY A 130 -0.05 -14.00 15.07
N ILE A 131 -0.55 -14.02 13.84
CA ILE A 131 -1.62 -14.89 13.37
C ILE A 131 -0.99 -16.07 12.63
N VAL A 132 -1.57 -17.26 12.80
CA VAL A 132 -1.14 -18.46 12.08
C VAL A 132 -1.31 -18.24 10.58
N GLU A 133 -0.26 -18.52 9.80
CA GLU A 133 -0.34 -18.50 8.34
C GLU A 133 -1.35 -19.56 7.88
N SER A 134 -2.44 -19.10 7.34
CA SER A 134 -3.58 -19.91 6.92
C SER A 134 -4.22 -19.30 5.68
N GLN A 135 -5.08 -20.07 4.99
CA GLN A 135 -5.82 -19.53 3.85
C GLN A 135 -6.67 -18.31 4.23
N ALA A 136 -7.27 -18.30 5.44
CA ALA A 136 -8.03 -17.17 5.93
C ALA A 136 -7.13 -15.92 6.09
N PHE A 137 -5.90 -16.08 6.55
CA PHE A 137 -4.98 -14.96 6.67
C PHE A 137 -4.46 -14.46 5.31
N GLU A 138 -4.21 -15.36 4.37
CA GLU A 138 -3.90 -14.98 2.98
C GLU A 138 -5.07 -14.23 2.31
N ASP A 139 -6.31 -14.61 2.61
CA ASP A 139 -7.49 -13.90 2.10
C ASP A 139 -7.52 -12.44 2.56
N ILE A 140 -7.17 -12.14 3.83
CA ILE A 140 -7.03 -10.76 4.30
C ILE A 140 -5.95 -10.01 3.52
N LYS A 141 -4.77 -10.62 3.36
CA LYS A 141 -3.67 -10.01 2.60
C LYS A 141 -4.10 -9.67 1.17
N ASP A 142 -4.81 -10.57 0.53
CA ASP A 142 -5.28 -10.39 -0.84
C ASP A 142 -6.37 -9.29 -0.93
N TYR A 143 -7.31 -9.24 0.02
CA TYR A 143 -8.29 -8.15 0.07
C TYR A 143 -7.65 -6.79 0.31
N ILE A 144 -6.68 -6.69 1.21
CA ILE A 144 -5.92 -5.44 1.41
C ILE A 144 -5.24 -5.01 0.11
N LYS A 145 -4.63 -5.95 -0.62
CA LYS A 145 -4.00 -5.64 -1.92
C LYS A 145 -5.02 -5.16 -2.96
N LEU A 146 -6.24 -5.73 -2.99
CA LEU A 146 -7.32 -5.26 -3.87
C LEU A 146 -7.75 -3.84 -3.52
N ILE A 147 -7.99 -3.55 -2.23
CA ILE A 147 -8.34 -2.21 -1.76
C ILE A 147 -7.25 -1.21 -2.12
N LEU A 148 -6.00 -1.54 -1.83
CA LEU A 148 -4.86 -0.67 -2.15
C LEU A 148 -4.68 -0.48 -3.66
N ASN A 149 -4.98 -1.49 -4.48
CA ASN A 149 -4.92 -1.36 -5.93
C ASN A 149 -5.87 -0.26 -6.45
N GLU A 150 -7.09 -0.20 -5.94
CA GLU A 150 -8.05 0.84 -6.30
C GLU A 150 -7.55 2.23 -5.87
N VAL A 151 -7.09 2.36 -4.63
CA VAL A 151 -6.52 3.60 -4.10
C VAL A 151 -5.29 4.05 -4.90
N GLU A 152 -4.40 3.13 -5.24
CA GLU A 152 -3.20 3.37 -6.04
C GLU A 152 -3.54 3.89 -7.45
N GLN A 153 -4.53 3.30 -8.11
CA GLN A 153 -4.98 3.73 -9.43
C GLN A 153 -5.56 5.16 -9.39
N ARG A 154 -6.40 5.47 -8.40
CA ARG A 154 -6.95 6.81 -8.21
C ARG A 154 -5.87 7.84 -7.93
N ARG A 155 -4.97 7.55 -7.00
CA ARG A 155 -3.82 8.43 -6.74
C ARG A 155 -2.96 8.66 -7.99
N TYR A 156 -2.77 7.64 -8.80
CA TYR A 156 -2.02 7.78 -10.04
C TYR A 156 -2.75 8.67 -11.05
N ALA A 157 -4.07 8.54 -11.18
CA ALA A 157 -4.89 9.37 -12.05
C ALA A 157 -4.94 10.85 -11.63
N GLU A 158 -4.89 11.12 -10.31
CA GLU A 158 -4.90 12.48 -9.74
C GLU A 158 -3.55 13.20 -9.87
N ARG A 159 -2.46 12.49 -10.18
CA ARG A 159 -1.14 13.11 -10.33
C ARG A 159 -1.11 14.09 -11.50
N PRO A 160 -0.47 15.27 -11.33
CA PRO A 160 -0.29 16.22 -12.44
C PRO A 160 0.36 15.55 -13.66
N ARG A 161 -0.12 15.88 -14.85
CA ARG A 161 0.37 15.30 -16.12
C ARG A 161 1.88 15.44 -16.33
N GLU A 162 2.51 16.47 -15.77
CA GLU A 162 3.97 16.66 -15.80
C GLU A 162 4.73 15.56 -15.04
N TYR A 163 4.18 15.10 -13.93
CA TYR A 163 4.78 14.01 -13.15
C TYR A 163 4.67 12.67 -13.89
N GLN A 164 3.55 12.45 -14.57
CA GLN A 164 3.37 11.26 -15.43
C GLN A 164 4.34 11.25 -16.61
N LYS A 165 4.58 12.41 -17.25
CA LYS A 165 5.55 12.55 -18.36
C LYS A 165 7.00 12.34 -17.93
N LYS A 166 7.42 12.83 -16.73
CA LYS A 166 8.77 12.61 -16.21
C LYS A 166 9.03 11.13 -15.90
N SER A 167 8.06 10.43 -15.36
CA SER A 167 8.15 9.01 -15.05
C SER A 167 8.31 8.14 -16.31
N THR A 168 7.51 8.41 -17.36
CA THR A 168 7.64 7.72 -18.65
C THR A 168 8.95 8.03 -19.35
N LYS A 169 9.41 9.29 -19.30
CA LYS A 169 10.64 9.70 -19.96
C LYS A 169 11.88 9.04 -19.32
N SER A 170 11.93 8.92 -18.00
CA SER A 170 13.03 8.25 -17.31
C SER A 170 13.11 6.74 -17.57
N LEU A 171 11.99 6.08 -17.82
CA LEU A 171 11.95 4.68 -18.23
C LEU A 171 12.41 4.48 -19.68
N PHE A 172 12.05 5.38 -20.58
CA PHE A 172 12.49 5.31 -21.98
C PHE A 172 13.94 5.74 -22.19
N ASP A 173 14.45 6.68 -21.37
CA ASP A 173 15.86 7.11 -21.42
C ASP A 173 16.82 6.04 -20.86
N ALA A 174 16.36 5.16 -19.94
CA ALA A 174 17.14 4.03 -19.44
C ALA A 174 17.21 2.85 -20.45
N PHE A 175 16.26 2.76 -21.39
CA PHE A 175 16.26 1.83 -22.50
C PHE A 175 16.41 2.60 -23.82
N SER A 176 17.64 2.96 -24.18
CA SER A 176 17.86 3.56 -25.49
C SER A 176 17.57 2.52 -26.57
N LEU A 177 16.51 2.73 -27.35
CA LEU A 177 16.15 1.92 -28.54
C LEU A 177 17.31 1.72 -29.50
N VAL A 178 18.30 2.61 -29.45
CA VAL A 178 19.54 2.55 -30.25
C VAL A 178 20.42 1.36 -29.82
N SER A 179 20.45 0.97 -28.56
CA SER A 179 21.24 -0.18 -28.09
C SER A 179 20.60 -1.52 -28.47
N ILE A 180 19.28 -1.59 -28.58
CA ILE A 180 18.55 -2.80 -28.97
C ILE A 180 18.68 -3.06 -30.48
N SER A 181 18.57 -2.03 -31.34
CA SER A 181 18.74 -2.14 -32.78
C SER A 181 20.19 -2.47 -33.17
N ALA A 182 21.20 -1.96 -32.45
CA ALA A 182 22.62 -2.30 -32.72
C ALA A 182 22.96 -3.75 -32.33
N THR A 183 22.28 -4.33 -31.36
CA THR A 183 22.46 -5.73 -30.92
C THR A 183 21.82 -6.72 -31.91
N ILE A 184 20.68 -6.38 -32.51
CA ILE A 184 19.98 -7.24 -33.51
C ILE A 184 20.72 -7.29 -34.82
N GLN A 185 21.38 -6.20 -35.26
CA GLN A 185 22.16 -6.19 -36.49
C GLN A 185 23.48 -6.97 -36.41
N LYS A 186 24.01 -7.23 -35.21
CA LYS A 186 25.24 -8.04 -35.00
C LYS A 186 24.99 -9.55 -34.90
N THR A 187 23.75 -10.01 -34.80
CA THR A 187 23.40 -11.43 -34.67
C THR A 187 22.84 -12.09 -35.91
N ASN A 188 22.81 -11.37 -37.07
CA ASN A 188 22.52 -11.98 -38.36
C ASN A 188 23.83 -12.15 -39.17
N PRO A 189 24.26 -13.40 -39.48
CA PRO A 189 25.42 -13.68 -40.34
C PRO A 189 25.16 -13.36 -41.79
#